data_bbc3d8a07227d7c5d566080e147a655e
#
_entry.id   bbc3d8a07227d7c5d566080e147a655e
#
_cell.length_a   1.000
_cell.length_b   1.000
_cell.length_c   1.000
_cell.angle_alpha   90.00
_cell.angle_beta   90.00
_cell.angle_gamma   90.00
#
_symmetry.space_group_name_H-M   'P 1'
#
loop_
_entity.id
_entity.type
_entity.pdbx_description
1 polymer ?
#
loop_
_entity_poly.entity_id
_entity_poly.type
_entity_poly.pdbx_seq_one_letter_code
_entity_poly.pdbx_strand_id
1 'polypeptide(L)'
;MKKTTLTNRQYFVPFVLITSLFFLWGFARAILDLLNKHFQNTLDISITQSSFIQVTTYLGYFITAIPAGWFINRHGYRLGVVLGLLLFGFGSLLFIPLSALHSFNTFLIALFIIGCGLVFLETSANPYVTELGAKETATSRLNFSQSFNGLGSLFATFIVGQFLFGAPIGERDVVVPYTILGILVLFIAFVFSRVYLPEMKHADSSDDEVKGTRIMKLFRYHPLFVFGLFACWLMKCPRYQLIAILLIL
;
A
#
# COMPACT_ATOMS: atom_id res chain seq x y z
N MET A 1 -34.12 -9.17 15.18
CA MET A 1 -32.76 -8.69 14.83
C MET A 1 -32.82 -8.15 13.39
N LYS A 2 -32.64 -6.84 13.18
CA LYS A 2 -32.51 -6.28 11.84
C LYS A 2 -31.26 -6.86 11.20
N LYS A 3 -31.39 -7.55 10.05
CA LYS A 3 -30.23 -7.97 9.26
C LYS A 3 -29.50 -6.71 8.79
N THR A 4 -28.44 -6.35 9.48
CA THR A 4 -27.53 -5.27 9.05
C THR A 4 -26.76 -5.80 7.86
N THR A 5 -27.04 -5.28 6.67
CA THR A 5 -26.28 -5.56 5.46
C THR A 5 -24.92 -4.89 5.56
N LEU A 6 -23.85 -5.53 5.06
CA LEU A 6 -22.48 -5.00 5.07
C LEU A 6 -22.40 -3.62 4.42
N THR A 7 -23.11 -3.42 3.31
CA THR A 7 -23.19 -2.14 2.61
C THR A 7 -24.57 -1.93 2.00
N ASN A 8 -24.95 -0.69 1.76
CA ASN A 8 -26.18 -0.33 1.06
C ASN A 8 -26.01 -0.54 -0.46
N ARG A 9 -27.10 -0.81 -1.18
CA ARG A 9 -27.07 -1.05 -2.64
C ARG A 9 -26.40 0.10 -3.41
N GLN A 10 -26.55 1.33 -2.97
CA GLN A 10 -25.93 2.52 -3.59
C GLN A 10 -24.39 2.54 -3.44
N TYR A 11 -23.83 1.92 -2.40
CA TYR A 11 -22.40 1.86 -2.12
C TYR A 11 -21.75 0.54 -2.57
N PHE A 12 -22.51 -0.37 -3.17
CA PHE A 12 -22.01 -1.68 -3.54
C PHE A 12 -20.87 -1.60 -4.56
N VAL A 13 -21.02 -0.80 -5.63
CA VAL A 13 -19.98 -0.64 -6.65
C VAL A 13 -18.73 0.03 -6.05
N PRO A 14 -18.81 1.16 -5.34
CA PRO A 14 -17.66 1.73 -4.63
C PRO A 14 -16.98 0.72 -3.69
N PHE A 15 -17.75 -0.07 -2.95
CA PHE A 15 -17.21 -1.06 -2.02
C PHE A 15 -16.43 -2.17 -2.74
N VAL A 16 -16.96 -2.71 -3.84
CA VAL A 16 -16.26 -3.72 -4.66
C VAL A 16 -14.97 -3.15 -5.24
N LEU A 17 -15.01 -1.93 -5.79
CA LEU A 17 -13.84 -1.27 -6.35
C LEU A 17 -12.74 -1.06 -5.29
N ILE A 18 -13.11 -0.52 -4.12
CA ILE A 18 -12.13 -0.33 -3.04
C ILE A 18 -11.59 -1.68 -2.54
N THR A 19 -12.45 -2.69 -2.39
CA THR A 19 -12.01 -4.03 -1.99
C THR A 19 -11.03 -4.64 -3.00
N SER A 20 -11.21 -4.39 -4.31
CA SER A 20 -10.24 -4.82 -5.32
C SER A 20 -8.89 -4.12 -5.19
N LEU A 21 -8.86 -2.86 -4.68
CA LEU A 21 -7.59 -2.18 -4.38
C LEU A 21 -6.83 -2.84 -3.22
N PHE A 22 -7.54 -3.35 -2.21
CA PHE A 22 -6.89 -4.11 -1.14
C PHE A 22 -6.23 -5.39 -1.67
N PHE A 23 -6.87 -6.08 -2.62
CA PHE A 23 -6.27 -7.23 -3.29
C PHE A 23 -4.99 -6.83 -4.03
N LEU A 24 -5.04 -5.77 -4.85
CA LEU A 24 -3.88 -5.27 -5.59
C LEU A 24 -2.76 -4.82 -4.66
N TRP A 25 -3.10 -4.16 -3.57
CA TRP A 25 -2.11 -3.74 -2.58
C TRP A 25 -1.39 -4.93 -1.94
N GLY A 26 -2.12 -5.97 -1.53
CA GLY A 26 -1.52 -7.21 -1.03
C GLY A 26 -0.66 -7.91 -2.07
N PHE A 27 -1.15 -7.95 -3.32
CA PHE A 27 -0.42 -8.51 -4.46
C PHE A 27 0.90 -7.75 -4.70
N ALA A 28 0.85 -6.43 -4.78
CA ALA A 28 2.03 -5.58 -4.98
C ALA A 28 3.07 -5.74 -3.87
N ARG A 29 2.61 -5.80 -2.62
CA ARG A 29 3.48 -5.94 -1.46
C ARG A 29 4.22 -7.28 -1.46
N ALA A 30 3.53 -8.36 -1.79
CA ALA A 30 4.14 -9.68 -1.88
C ALA A 30 5.18 -9.77 -3.02
N ILE A 31 4.98 -9.05 -4.13
CA ILE A 31 5.99 -8.96 -5.18
C ILE A 31 7.29 -8.33 -4.66
N LEU A 32 7.23 -7.32 -3.80
CA LEU A 32 8.43 -6.70 -3.22
C LEU A 32 9.28 -7.71 -2.43
N ASP A 33 8.63 -8.61 -1.69
CA ASP A 33 9.33 -9.66 -0.94
C ASP A 33 9.96 -10.70 -1.88
N LEU A 34 9.24 -11.09 -2.94
CA LEU A 34 9.76 -11.98 -3.99
C LEU A 34 10.92 -11.35 -4.76
N LEU A 35 10.84 -10.06 -5.06
CA LEU A 35 11.88 -9.31 -5.74
C LEU A 35 13.18 -9.27 -4.94
N ASN A 36 13.09 -9.09 -3.63
CA ASN A 36 14.24 -9.12 -2.74
C ASN A 36 15.02 -10.44 -2.92
N LYS A 37 14.33 -11.57 -2.88
CA LYS A 37 14.93 -12.89 -3.07
C LYS A 37 15.46 -13.10 -4.50
N HIS A 38 14.73 -12.59 -5.49
CA HIS A 38 15.16 -12.69 -6.90
C HIS A 38 16.46 -11.92 -7.13
N PHE A 39 16.59 -10.68 -6.64
CA PHE A 39 17.82 -9.90 -6.79
C PHE A 39 19.02 -10.51 -6.07
N GLN A 40 18.82 -11.13 -4.90
CA GLN A 40 19.90 -11.89 -4.25
C GLN A 40 20.43 -13.00 -5.15
N ASN A 41 19.53 -13.71 -5.83
CA ASN A 41 19.90 -14.86 -6.65
C ASN A 41 20.47 -14.49 -8.04
N THR A 42 20.07 -13.33 -8.60
CA THR A 42 20.37 -12.96 -10.00
C THR A 42 21.52 -11.97 -10.11
N LEU A 43 21.62 -11.02 -9.17
CA LEU A 43 22.66 -9.99 -9.18
C LEU A 43 23.82 -10.30 -8.21
N ASP A 44 23.78 -11.47 -7.56
CA ASP A 44 24.77 -11.89 -6.55
C ASP A 44 25.04 -10.82 -5.48
N ILE A 45 23.96 -10.09 -5.11
CA ILE A 45 24.04 -9.05 -4.10
C ILE A 45 23.92 -9.63 -2.69
N SER A 46 24.63 -9.02 -1.74
CA SER A 46 24.56 -9.43 -0.34
C SER A 46 23.16 -9.22 0.25
N ILE A 47 22.85 -9.98 1.31
CA ILE A 47 21.60 -9.81 2.09
C ILE A 47 21.47 -8.37 2.58
N THR A 48 22.56 -7.72 2.94
CA THR A 48 22.57 -6.32 3.38
C THR A 48 22.17 -5.39 2.24
N GLN A 49 22.71 -5.58 1.03
CA GLN A 49 22.35 -4.78 -0.13
C GLN A 49 20.88 -4.99 -0.53
N SER A 50 20.39 -6.23 -0.53
CA SER A 50 19.00 -6.51 -0.88
C SER A 50 18.00 -5.91 0.14
N SER A 51 18.43 -5.70 1.38
CA SER A 51 17.61 -5.02 2.39
C SER A 51 17.31 -3.56 2.03
N PHE A 52 18.13 -2.92 1.18
CA PHE A 52 17.83 -1.57 0.69
C PHE A 52 16.52 -1.49 -0.12
N ILE A 53 16.04 -2.58 -0.70
CA ILE A 53 14.73 -2.66 -1.36
C ILE A 53 13.63 -2.27 -0.36
N GLN A 54 13.63 -2.91 0.81
CA GLN A 54 12.65 -2.62 1.85
C GLN A 54 12.87 -1.24 2.47
N VAL A 55 14.11 -0.88 2.78
CA VAL A 55 14.45 0.43 3.34
C VAL A 55 13.96 1.55 2.43
N THR A 56 14.22 1.47 1.13
CA THR A 56 13.83 2.50 0.17
C THR A 56 12.31 2.59 0.04
N THR A 57 11.61 1.47 -0.02
CA THR A 57 10.15 1.46 -0.06
C THR A 57 9.56 2.08 1.20
N TYR A 58 10.05 1.69 2.39
CA TYR A 58 9.59 2.27 3.65
C TYR A 58 10.00 3.74 3.84
N LEU A 59 11.10 4.17 3.24
CA LEU A 59 11.47 5.59 3.19
C LEU A 59 10.44 6.39 2.38
N GLY A 60 9.97 5.84 1.24
CA GLY A 60 8.84 6.39 0.50
C GLY A 60 7.59 6.54 1.37
N TYR A 61 7.26 5.50 2.14
CA TYR A 61 6.17 5.55 3.12
C TYR A 61 6.36 6.66 4.15
N PHE A 62 7.52 6.76 4.74
CA PHE A 62 7.81 7.72 5.81
C PHE A 62 7.71 9.17 5.30
N ILE A 63 8.37 9.48 4.18
CA ILE A 63 8.40 10.84 3.63
C ILE A 63 7.00 11.25 3.14
N THR A 64 6.24 10.33 2.54
CA THR A 64 4.97 10.64 1.89
C THR A 64 3.78 10.60 2.86
N ALA A 65 3.90 10.00 4.04
CA ALA A 65 2.78 9.84 4.97
C ALA A 65 2.11 11.17 5.35
N ILE A 66 2.88 12.18 5.71
CA ILE A 66 2.35 13.51 6.07
C ILE A 66 1.78 14.24 4.84
N PRO A 67 2.49 14.37 3.70
CA PRO A 67 1.93 14.93 2.47
C PRO A 67 0.67 14.23 1.99
N ALA A 68 0.60 12.89 2.07
CA ALA A 68 -0.58 12.13 1.67
C ALA A 68 -1.79 12.46 2.55
N GLY A 69 -1.61 12.47 3.87
CA GLY A 69 -2.69 12.84 4.80
C GLY A 69 -3.19 14.27 4.57
N TRP A 70 -2.29 15.22 4.36
CA TRP A 70 -2.65 16.61 4.05
C TRP A 70 -3.38 16.73 2.71
N PHE A 71 -2.89 16.05 1.67
CA PHE A 71 -3.52 16.05 0.34
C PHE A 71 -4.93 15.48 0.39
N ILE A 72 -5.11 14.31 1.04
CA ILE A 72 -6.40 13.63 1.16
C ILE A 72 -7.40 14.49 1.93
N ASN A 73 -6.96 15.12 3.02
CA ASN A 73 -7.81 16.02 3.81
C ASN A 73 -8.31 17.23 3.00
N ARG A 74 -7.49 17.73 2.06
CA ARG A 74 -7.83 18.88 1.23
C ARG A 74 -8.63 18.51 -0.03
N HIS A 75 -8.33 17.39 -0.67
CA HIS A 75 -8.86 17.02 -1.99
C HIS A 75 -9.79 15.80 -1.95
N GLY A 76 -9.97 15.17 -0.80
CA GLY A 76 -10.82 14.00 -0.61
C GLY A 76 -10.13 12.66 -0.92
N TYR A 77 -10.80 11.59 -0.49
CA TYR A 77 -10.28 10.23 -0.59
C TYR A 77 -10.14 9.74 -2.04
N ARG A 78 -11.09 10.13 -2.91
CA ARG A 78 -11.09 9.74 -4.33
C ARG A 78 -9.81 10.17 -5.04
N LEU A 79 -9.44 11.44 -4.91
CA LEU A 79 -8.23 11.96 -5.54
C LEU A 79 -6.98 11.36 -4.90
N GLY A 80 -6.99 11.07 -3.60
CA GLY A 80 -5.92 10.34 -2.93
C GLY A 80 -5.69 8.95 -3.52
N VAL A 81 -6.77 8.19 -3.76
CA VAL A 81 -6.69 6.86 -4.42
C VAL A 81 -6.13 6.99 -5.84
N VAL A 82 -6.66 7.91 -6.64
CA VAL A 82 -6.22 8.09 -8.04
C VAL A 82 -4.74 8.47 -8.09
N LEU A 83 -4.30 9.41 -7.27
CA LEU A 83 -2.89 9.82 -7.20
C LEU A 83 -1.99 8.66 -6.74
N GLY A 84 -2.42 7.89 -5.75
CA GLY A 84 -1.71 6.71 -5.29
C GLY A 84 -1.54 5.66 -6.39
N LEU A 85 -2.62 5.38 -7.15
CA LEU A 85 -2.58 4.46 -8.30
C LEU A 85 -1.68 4.96 -9.42
N LEU A 86 -1.70 6.27 -9.70
CA LEU A 86 -0.82 6.86 -10.71
C LEU A 86 0.66 6.73 -10.30
N LEU A 87 1.01 7.11 -9.07
CA LEU A 87 2.38 6.98 -8.58
C LEU A 87 2.84 5.51 -8.60
N PHE A 88 1.97 4.60 -8.15
CA PHE A 88 2.28 3.17 -8.17
C PHE A 88 2.46 2.64 -9.61
N GLY A 89 1.53 2.95 -10.52
CA GLY A 89 1.59 2.52 -11.91
C GLY A 89 2.81 3.07 -12.65
N PHE A 90 3.09 4.37 -12.53
CA PHE A 90 4.28 4.97 -13.12
C PHE A 90 5.56 4.41 -12.50
N GLY A 91 5.64 4.25 -11.17
CA GLY A 91 6.77 3.62 -10.51
C GLY A 91 7.03 2.20 -11.02
N SER A 92 5.97 1.42 -11.25
CA SER A 92 6.08 0.08 -11.82
C SER A 92 6.55 0.09 -13.28
N LEU A 93 6.10 1.02 -14.12
CA LEU A 93 6.54 1.15 -15.51
C LEU A 93 7.97 1.68 -15.64
N LEU A 94 8.48 2.39 -14.64
CA LEU A 94 9.88 2.83 -14.61
C LEU A 94 10.88 1.66 -14.61
N PHE A 95 10.47 0.45 -14.23
CA PHE A 95 11.31 -0.74 -14.36
C PHE A 95 11.76 -0.99 -15.81
N ILE A 96 10.95 -0.62 -16.82
CA ILE A 96 11.27 -0.81 -18.23
C ILE A 96 12.54 -0.03 -18.62
N PRO A 97 12.59 1.31 -18.54
CA PRO A 97 13.78 2.07 -18.93
C PRO A 97 14.96 1.86 -17.96
N LEU A 98 14.69 1.58 -16.69
CA LEU A 98 15.75 1.42 -15.69
C LEU A 98 16.44 0.07 -15.79
N SER A 99 15.80 -0.96 -16.34
CA SER A 99 16.42 -2.26 -16.61
C SER A 99 17.58 -2.16 -17.61
N ALA A 100 17.48 -1.23 -18.57
CA ALA A 100 18.57 -0.99 -19.54
C ALA A 100 19.87 -0.47 -18.91
N LEU A 101 19.78 0.13 -17.71
CA LEU A 101 20.95 0.65 -16.99
C LEU A 101 21.69 -0.44 -16.18
N HIS A 102 21.13 -1.64 -16.07
CA HIS A 102 21.70 -2.80 -15.35
C HIS A 102 22.27 -2.47 -13.97
N SER A 103 21.68 -1.49 -13.27
CA SER A 103 22.13 -1.00 -11.97
C SER A 103 21.08 -1.24 -10.89
N PHE A 104 21.47 -1.91 -9.81
CA PHE A 104 20.59 -2.12 -8.65
C PHE A 104 20.06 -0.81 -8.08
N ASN A 105 20.89 0.22 -8.03
CA ASN A 105 20.50 1.52 -7.46
C ASN A 105 19.38 2.21 -8.23
N THR A 106 19.30 1.99 -9.55
CA THR A 106 18.23 2.57 -10.37
C THR A 106 16.86 1.96 -10.07
N PHE A 107 16.82 0.67 -9.76
CA PHE A 107 15.58 0.02 -9.32
C PHE A 107 15.06 0.56 -7.99
N LEU A 108 15.96 1.01 -7.10
CA LEU A 108 15.54 1.62 -5.84
C LEU A 108 14.71 2.89 -6.03
N ILE A 109 14.98 3.66 -7.10
CA ILE A 109 14.21 4.88 -7.41
C ILE A 109 12.76 4.51 -7.77
N ALA A 110 12.57 3.49 -8.62
CA ALA A 110 11.23 3.00 -8.97
C ALA A 110 10.48 2.49 -7.74
N LEU A 111 11.17 1.74 -6.87
CA LEU A 111 10.60 1.21 -5.63
C LEU A 111 10.23 2.32 -4.63
N PHE A 112 11.01 3.40 -4.57
CA PHE A 112 10.67 4.57 -3.77
C PHE A 112 9.35 5.20 -4.24
N ILE A 113 9.20 5.40 -5.55
CA ILE A 113 7.98 5.97 -6.14
C ILE A 113 6.77 5.06 -5.91
N ILE A 114 6.95 3.73 -6.04
CA ILE A 114 5.92 2.74 -5.70
C ILE A 114 5.54 2.88 -4.22
N GLY A 115 6.52 2.98 -3.32
CA GLY A 115 6.29 3.20 -1.89
C GLY A 115 5.45 4.43 -1.60
N CYS A 116 5.75 5.55 -2.27
CA CYS A 116 4.94 6.78 -2.18
C CYS A 116 3.50 6.53 -2.63
N GLY A 117 3.29 5.83 -3.74
CA GLY A 117 1.95 5.48 -4.24
C GLY A 117 1.17 4.60 -3.26
N LEU A 118 1.82 3.58 -2.70
CA LEU A 118 1.19 2.67 -1.74
C LEU A 118 0.70 3.39 -0.48
N VAL A 119 1.43 4.40 0.02
CA VAL A 119 0.99 5.23 1.16
C VAL A 119 -0.29 6.00 0.85
N PHE A 120 -0.37 6.63 -0.33
CA PHE A 120 -1.57 7.32 -0.75
C PHE A 120 -2.77 6.36 -0.81
N LEU A 121 -2.57 5.14 -1.35
CA LEU A 121 -3.62 4.12 -1.40
C LEU A 121 -4.04 3.68 0.00
N GLU A 122 -3.10 3.36 0.87
CA GLU A 122 -3.38 2.89 2.23
C GLU A 122 -4.11 3.96 3.06
N THR A 123 -3.64 5.20 3.01
CA THR A 123 -4.20 6.33 3.76
C THR A 123 -5.60 6.70 3.26
N SER A 124 -5.88 6.50 1.96
CA SER A 124 -7.19 6.80 1.37
C SER A 124 -8.18 5.64 1.51
N ALA A 125 -7.78 4.40 1.19
CA ALA A 125 -8.68 3.26 1.08
C ALA A 125 -9.20 2.77 2.43
N ASN A 126 -8.37 2.78 3.49
CA ASN A 126 -8.76 2.32 4.81
C ASN A 126 -9.93 3.14 5.41
N PRO A 127 -9.85 4.49 5.52
CA PRO A 127 -10.97 5.28 5.99
C PRO A 127 -12.16 5.21 5.04
N TYR A 128 -11.92 5.24 3.73
CA TYR A 128 -12.99 5.25 2.75
C TYR A 128 -13.88 4.01 2.83
N VAL A 129 -13.31 2.81 3.00
CA VAL A 129 -14.10 1.58 3.14
C VAL A 129 -14.98 1.59 4.40
N THR A 130 -14.55 2.24 5.46
CA THR A 130 -15.33 2.34 6.71
C THR A 130 -16.53 3.27 6.58
N GLU A 131 -16.48 4.22 5.67
CA GLU A 131 -17.56 5.19 5.42
C GLU A 131 -18.61 4.67 4.41
N LEU A 132 -18.38 3.55 3.70
CA LEU A 132 -19.27 3.02 2.67
C LEU A 132 -20.48 2.25 3.24
N GLY A 133 -21.11 2.75 4.30
CA GLY A 133 -22.33 2.15 4.89
C GLY A 133 -22.54 2.53 6.34
N ALA A 134 -23.32 1.73 7.06
CA ALA A 134 -23.65 1.98 8.46
C ALA A 134 -22.42 1.92 9.37
N LYS A 135 -22.33 2.79 10.37
CA LYS A 135 -21.20 2.85 11.32
C LYS A 135 -21.00 1.54 12.08
N GLU A 136 -22.08 0.85 12.39
CA GLU A 136 -22.09 -0.43 13.13
C GLU A 136 -21.37 -1.56 12.37
N THR A 137 -21.32 -1.49 11.04
CA THR A 137 -20.67 -2.50 10.18
C THR A 137 -19.33 -2.04 9.61
N ALA A 138 -18.82 -0.88 10.02
CA ALA A 138 -17.58 -0.28 9.52
C ALA A 138 -16.37 -1.22 9.68
N THR A 139 -16.18 -1.78 10.88
CA THR A 139 -15.10 -2.74 11.17
C THR A 139 -15.23 -4.03 10.35
N SER A 140 -16.46 -4.53 10.17
CA SER A 140 -16.70 -5.73 9.35
C SER A 140 -16.34 -5.50 7.88
N ARG A 141 -16.66 -4.32 7.33
CA ARG A 141 -16.26 -3.94 5.96
C ARG A 141 -14.75 -3.85 5.81
N LEU A 142 -14.09 -3.21 6.77
CA LEU A 142 -12.63 -3.10 6.75
C LEU A 142 -11.97 -4.50 6.81
N ASN A 143 -12.40 -5.35 7.75
CA ASN A 143 -11.87 -6.71 7.89
C ASN A 143 -12.13 -7.56 6.65
N PHE A 144 -13.30 -7.44 6.03
CA PHE A 144 -13.61 -8.09 4.77
C PHE A 144 -12.66 -7.64 3.65
N SER A 145 -12.45 -6.34 3.49
CA SER A 145 -11.52 -5.81 2.49
C SER A 145 -10.07 -6.23 2.78
N GLN A 146 -9.65 -6.25 4.04
CA GLN A 146 -8.31 -6.74 4.44
C GLN A 146 -8.12 -8.24 4.15
N SER A 147 -9.17 -9.05 4.15
CA SER A 147 -9.08 -10.46 3.72
C SER A 147 -8.68 -10.57 2.25
N PHE A 148 -9.15 -9.64 1.39
CA PHE A 148 -8.72 -9.58 0.00
C PHE A 148 -7.25 -9.16 -0.15
N ASN A 149 -6.73 -8.34 0.75
CA ASN A 149 -5.29 -8.05 0.80
C ASN A 149 -4.48 -9.33 1.04
N GLY A 150 -4.88 -10.15 2.00
CA GLY A 150 -4.26 -11.47 2.23
C GLY A 150 -4.35 -12.38 1.01
N LEU A 151 -5.52 -12.46 0.35
CA LEU A 151 -5.69 -13.21 -0.89
C LEU A 151 -4.75 -12.70 -1.99
N GLY A 152 -4.64 -11.39 -2.17
CA GLY A 152 -3.71 -10.78 -3.13
C GLY A 152 -2.27 -11.22 -2.90
N SER A 153 -1.82 -11.23 -1.65
CA SER A 153 -0.48 -11.70 -1.28
C SER A 153 -0.26 -13.18 -1.61
N LEU A 154 -1.24 -14.04 -1.34
CA LEU A 154 -1.19 -15.48 -1.70
C LEU A 154 -1.09 -15.66 -3.22
N PHE A 155 -1.93 -14.96 -3.98
CA PHE A 155 -1.92 -15.03 -5.44
C PHE A 155 -0.58 -14.55 -6.03
N ALA A 156 -0.03 -13.45 -5.52
CA ALA A 156 1.27 -12.94 -5.95
C ALA A 156 2.37 -13.97 -5.69
N THR A 157 2.42 -14.54 -4.48
CA THR A 157 3.41 -15.54 -4.11
C THR A 157 3.34 -16.76 -5.02
N PHE A 158 2.13 -17.23 -5.33
CA PHE A 158 1.94 -18.40 -6.17
C PHE A 158 2.25 -18.10 -7.65
N ILE A 159 1.65 -17.06 -8.24
CA ILE A 159 1.78 -16.77 -9.68
C ILE A 159 3.15 -16.20 -10.01
N VAL A 160 3.53 -15.11 -9.32
CA VAL A 160 4.80 -14.40 -9.60
C VAL A 160 5.98 -15.20 -9.07
N GLY A 161 5.80 -15.93 -7.96
CA GLY A 161 6.80 -16.85 -7.44
C GLY A 161 7.14 -17.94 -8.43
N GLN A 162 6.16 -18.59 -9.06
CA GLN A 162 6.41 -19.58 -10.11
C GLN A 162 7.09 -18.97 -11.34
N PHE A 163 6.68 -17.77 -11.75
CA PHE A 163 7.31 -17.07 -12.88
C PHE A 163 8.76 -16.71 -12.59
N LEU A 164 9.06 -16.17 -11.41
CA LEU A 164 10.40 -15.73 -11.05
C LEU A 164 11.35 -16.90 -10.69
N PHE A 165 10.84 -18.00 -10.14
CA PHE A 165 11.68 -19.10 -9.65
C PHE A 165 11.51 -20.40 -10.44
N GLY A 166 10.50 -20.51 -11.29
CA GLY A 166 10.24 -21.69 -12.13
C GLY A 166 11.05 -21.74 -13.41
N ALA A 167 11.56 -20.61 -13.91
CA ALA A 167 12.38 -20.55 -15.12
C ALA A 167 13.90 -20.67 -14.82
N PRO A 168 14.75 -21.04 -15.80
CA PRO A 168 16.21 -21.00 -15.67
C PRO A 168 16.73 -19.61 -15.30
N ILE A 169 17.86 -19.53 -14.57
CA ILE A 169 18.37 -18.28 -13.98
C ILE A 169 18.61 -17.17 -15.02
N GLY A 170 18.95 -17.52 -16.28
CA GLY A 170 19.21 -16.53 -17.34
C GLY A 170 17.98 -15.94 -18.03
N GLU A 171 16.77 -16.48 -17.77
CA GLU A 171 15.52 -16.04 -18.43
C GLU A 171 14.57 -15.28 -17.48
N ARG A 172 15.01 -15.01 -16.27
CA ARG A 172 14.20 -14.41 -15.21
C ARG A 172 14.25 -12.89 -15.29
N ASP A 173 13.25 -12.30 -15.89
CA ASP A 173 13.14 -10.84 -16.00
C ASP A 173 12.09 -10.27 -15.03
N VAL A 174 12.53 -9.42 -14.11
CA VAL A 174 11.63 -8.70 -13.19
C VAL A 174 10.82 -7.62 -13.88
N VAL A 175 11.23 -7.18 -15.06
CA VAL A 175 10.55 -6.11 -15.80
C VAL A 175 9.15 -6.55 -16.21
N VAL A 176 8.98 -7.81 -16.62
CA VAL A 176 7.69 -8.34 -17.09
C VAL A 176 6.59 -8.28 -16.02
N PRO A 177 6.77 -8.83 -14.80
CA PRO A 177 5.75 -8.72 -13.76
C PRO A 177 5.40 -7.28 -13.39
N TYR A 178 6.41 -6.39 -13.31
CA TYR A 178 6.17 -4.97 -12.98
C TYR A 178 5.51 -4.20 -14.12
N THR A 179 5.80 -4.53 -15.37
CA THR A 179 5.12 -3.94 -16.53
C THR A 179 3.65 -4.30 -16.55
N ILE A 180 3.33 -5.59 -16.38
CA ILE A 180 1.94 -6.08 -16.32
C ILE A 180 1.21 -5.40 -15.15
N LEU A 181 1.83 -5.36 -13.98
CA LEU A 181 1.27 -4.72 -12.80
C LEU A 181 1.05 -3.23 -13.01
N GLY A 182 2.03 -2.52 -13.59
CA GLY A 182 1.93 -1.10 -13.89
C GLY A 182 0.79 -0.77 -14.84
N ILE A 183 0.65 -1.53 -15.94
CA ILE A 183 -0.45 -1.36 -16.91
C ILE A 183 -1.80 -1.63 -16.23
N LEU A 184 -1.91 -2.71 -15.46
CA LEU A 184 -3.13 -3.06 -14.74
C LEU A 184 -3.54 -1.97 -13.75
N VAL A 185 -2.58 -1.47 -12.96
CA VAL A 185 -2.82 -0.42 -11.96
C VAL A 185 -3.22 0.90 -12.63
N LEU A 186 -2.59 1.29 -13.75
CA LEU A 186 -2.98 2.49 -14.49
C LEU A 186 -4.36 2.34 -15.13
N PHE A 187 -4.71 1.16 -15.63
CA PHE A 187 -6.07 0.87 -16.10
C PHE A 187 -7.09 1.04 -14.97
N ILE A 188 -6.80 0.54 -13.79
CA ILE A 188 -7.65 0.72 -12.61
C ILE A 188 -7.72 2.19 -12.19
N ALA A 189 -6.60 2.94 -12.26
CA ALA A 189 -6.60 4.39 -12.03
C ALA A 189 -7.56 5.12 -12.98
N PHE A 190 -7.54 4.72 -14.25
CA PHE A 190 -8.46 5.26 -15.26
C PHE A 190 -9.93 4.93 -14.91
N VAL A 191 -10.24 3.69 -14.54
CA VAL A 191 -11.59 3.30 -14.12
C VAL A 191 -12.03 4.12 -12.89
N PHE A 192 -11.16 4.24 -11.87
CA PHE A 192 -11.44 5.05 -10.67
C PHE A 192 -11.67 6.53 -10.98
N SER A 193 -10.96 7.07 -11.98
CA SER A 193 -11.15 8.46 -12.40
C SER A 193 -12.50 8.69 -13.09
N ARG A 194 -13.12 7.63 -13.65
CA ARG A 194 -14.41 7.71 -14.39
C ARG A 194 -15.61 7.33 -13.52
N VAL A 195 -15.43 6.45 -12.54
CA VAL A 195 -16.52 6.03 -11.66
C VAL A 195 -16.82 7.13 -10.65
N TYR A 196 -18.12 7.45 -10.50
CA TYR A 196 -18.56 8.34 -9.43
C TYR A 196 -18.42 7.63 -8.08
N LEU A 197 -17.41 8.01 -7.34
CA LEU A 197 -17.22 7.61 -5.95
C LEU A 197 -17.78 8.73 -5.08
N PRO A 198 -18.75 8.44 -4.20
CA PRO A 198 -19.29 9.46 -3.31
C PRO A 198 -18.15 10.01 -2.44
N GLU A 199 -17.92 11.33 -2.53
CA GLU A 199 -17.00 11.99 -1.62
C GLU A 199 -17.66 12.02 -0.24
N MET A 200 -17.06 11.29 0.68
CA MET A 200 -17.43 11.38 2.08
C MET A 200 -16.83 12.68 2.61
N LYS A 201 -17.70 13.69 2.81
CA LYS A 201 -17.31 14.88 3.57
C LYS A 201 -16.87 14.40 4.95
N HIS A 202 -15.66 14.75 5.35
CA HIS A 202 -15.33 14.72 6.77
C HIS A 202 -16.49 15.42 7.48
N ALA A 203 -17.17 14.72 8.38
CA ALA A 203 -18.14 15.36 9.27
C ALA A 203 -17.42 16.58 9.83
N ASP A 204 -18.00 17.76 9.60
CA ASP A 204 -17.46 19.05 9.98
C ASP A 204 -16.80 18.98 11.37
N SER A 205 -15.53 18.64 11.40
CA SER A 205 -14.69 19.13 12.45
C SER A 205 -14.51 20.60 12.07
N SER A 206 -15.33 21.43 12.72
CA SER A 206 -15.27 22.88 12.74
C SER A 206 -13.89 23.38 12.34
N ASP A 207 -13.85 24.34 11.43
CA ASP A 207 -12.73 25.14 10.93
C ASP A 207 -11.70 25.52 12.02
N ASP A 208 -11.04 24.56 12.57
CA ASP A 208 -9.85 24.75 13.36
C ASP A 208 -8.68 24.31 12.49
N GLU A 209 -8.05 25.32 11.86
CA GLU A 209 -6.74 25.22 11.26
C GLU A 209 -5.88 24.19 12.00
N VAL A 210 -5.60 23.06 11.33
CA VAL A 210 -4.57 22.11 11.80
C VAL A 210 -3.23 22.80 11.59
N LYS A 211 -2.94 23.79 12.44
CA LYS A 211 -1.62 24.40 12.54
C LYS A 211 -0.67 23.32 13.03
N GLY A 212 0.53 23.27 12.44
CA GLY A 212 1.59 22.35 12.85
C GLY A 212 1.90 22.35 14.37
N THR A 213 1.50 23.40 15.08
CA THR A 213 1.47 23.53 16.55
C THR A 213 0.63 22.46 17.25
N ARG A 214 -0.41 21.89 16.59
CA ARG A 214 -1.29 20.87 17.18
C ARG A 214 -0.65 19.49 17.20
N ILE A 215 0.14 19.14 16.16
CA ILE A 215 0.87 17.86 16.10
C ILE A 215 1.93 17.82 17.23
N MET A 216 2.67 18.91 17.40
CA MET A 216 3.68 19.01 18.47
C MET A 216 3.03 18.93 19.86
N LYS A 217 1.84 19.52 20.05
CA LYS A 217 1.05 19.39 21.29
C LYS A 217 0.57 17.96 21.51
N LEU A 218 0.17 17.23 20.45
CA LEU A 218 -0.24 15.84 20.54
C LEU A 218 0.88 14.95 21.09
N PHE A 219 2.11 15.13 20.61
CA PHE A 219 3.30 14.44 21.12
C PHE A 219 3.59 14.76 22.58
N ARG A 220 3.31 15.99 23.01
CA ARG A 220 3.60 16.44 24.38
C ARG A 220 2.54 16.03 25.40
N TYR A 221 1.25 16.03 24.98
CA TYR A 221 0.13 15.78 25.90
C TYR A 221 -0.39 14.34 25.91
N HIS A 222 -0.03 13.53 24.89
CA HIS A 222 -0.48 12.15 24.78
C HIS A 222 0.70 11.17 24.66
N PRO A 223 1.39 10.87 25.77
CA PRO A 223 2.54 9.95 25.76
C PRO A 223 2.15 8.55 25.29
N LEU A 224 0.90 8.10 25.52
CA LEU A 224 0.37 6.83 25.01
C LEU A 224 0.31 6.80 23.47
N PHE A 225 0.07 7.94 22.82
CA PHE A 225 0.09 8.04 21.35
C PHE A 225 1.52 7.84 20.82
N VAL A 226 2.50 8.49 21.45
CA VAL A 226 3.92 8.32 21.10
C VAL A 226 4.37 6.88 21.33
N PHE A 227 3.96 6.29 22.45
CA PHE A 227 4.26 4.90 22.77
C PHE A 227 3.60 3.93 21.76
N GLY A 228 2.36 4.19 21.36
CA GLY A 228 1.65 3.44 20.33
C GLY A 228 2.35 3.51 18.96
N LEU A 229 2.82 4.70 18.55
CA LEU A 229 3.62 4.87 17.33
C LEU A 229 4.94 4.08 17.40
N PHE A 230 5.62 4.16 18.55
CA PHE A 230 6.87 3.42 18.78
C PHE A 230 6.64 1.91 18.80
N ALA A 231 5.58 1.43 19.44
CA ALA A 231 5.20 0.03 19.44
C ALA A 231 4.85 -0.47 18.01
N CYS A 232 4.09 0.30 17.23
CA CYS A 232 3.82 -0.02 15.84
C CYS A 232 5.09 -0.07 14.98
N TRP A 233 6.04 0.83 15.24
CA TRP A 233 7.34 0.83 14.56
C TRP A 233 8.16 -0.40 14.93
N LEU A 234 8.20 -0.78 16.21
CA LEU A 234 8.86 -2.00 16.68
C LEU A 234 8.23 -3.26 16.07
N MET A 235 6.90 -3.36 16.03
CA MET A 235 6.20 -4.53 15.46
C MET A 235 6.45 -4.69 13.96
N LYS A 236 6.73 -3.63 13.22
CA LYS A 236 7.09 -3.68 11.79
C LYS A 236 8.57 -4.01 11.56
N CYS A 237 9.41 -3.99 12.58
CA CYS A 237 10.81 -4.36 12.45
C CYS A 237 10.97 -5.88 12.33
N PRO A 238 11.59 -6.43 11.26
CA PRO A 238 11.65 -7.88 10.98
C PRO A 238 12.25 -8.71 12.12
N ARG A 239 13.19 -8.15 12.89
CA ARG A 239 13.80 -8.83 14.05
C ARG A 239 12.82 -9.10 15.18
N TYR A 240 11.83 -8.23 15.39
CA TYR A 240 10.86 -8.39 16.47
C TYR A 240 9.68 -9.28 16.08
N GLN A 241 9.37 -9.41 14.79
CA GLN A 241 8.38 -10.40 14.33
C GLN A 241 8.86 -11.83 14.61
N LEU A 242 10.15 -12.12 14.42
CA LEU A 242 10.76 -13.41 14.76
C LEU A 242 10.71 -13.69 16.28
N ILE A 243 10.96 -12.67 17.10
CA ILE A 243 10.90 -12.80 18.57
C ILE A 243 9.46 -12.99 19.04
N ALA A 244 8.49 -12.27 18.45
CA ALA A 244 7.08 -12.44 18.78
C ALA A 244 6.55 -13.83 18.41
N ILE A 245 6.98 -14.40 17.28
CA ILE A 245 6.65 -15.78 16.87
C ILE A 245 7.30 -16.81 17.83
N LEU A 246 8.54 -16.58 18.25
CA LEU A 246 9.27 -17.43 19.19
C LEU A 246 8.68 -17.39 20.62
N LEU A 247 7.98 -16.31 21.00
CA LEU A 247 7.32 -16.19 22.31
C LEU A 247 5.89 -16.76 22.32
N ILE A 248 5.30 -17.04 21.14
CA ILE A 248 3.96 -17.62 20.99
C ILE A 248 4.04 -19.15 20.75
N LEU A 249 5.19 -19.67 20.33
CA LEU A 249 5.50 -21.11 20.24
C LEU A 249 6.07 -21.65 21.55
#